data_be58cc7597b7ea2514dd1b1f4e0bc58c
#
_entry.id   be58cc7597b7ea2514dd1b1f4e0bc58c
#
_cell.length_a   1.000
_cell.length_b   1.000
_cell.length_c   1.000
_cell.angle_alpha   90.00
_cell.angle_beta   90.00
_cell.angle_gamma   90.00
#
_symmetry.space_group_name_H-M   'P 1'
#
loop_
_entity.id
_entity.type
_entity.pdbx_description
1 polymer ?
#
loop_
_entity_poly.entity_id
_entity_poly.type
_entity_poly.pdbx_seq_one_letter_code
_entity_poly.pdbx_strand_id
1 'polypeptide(L)'
;MSRSTSRYRWSWVDSVVLLGIIGFFVFIGYRVNTVLVYQWDWGFLPGYLFRWDEETQSLLPNLLAKGLLTTIRLAFWSIILATIIGFVTGMMRTSRRLFPQAFSRLYVELIRNVPPIVFIFVFYFFISSQIIPLLGLDTLDQRLGPTGQSVVEFLFGPVSLLSNTFSGIFCLALFEAAYITCLLYTSPSPRDFTES
;
A
#
# COMPACT_ATOMS: atom_id res chain seq x y z
N MET A 1 20.49 -38.02 -7.55
CA MET A 1 20.62 -36.73 -8.25
C MET A 1 21.25 -35.72 -7.29
N SER A 2 22.53 -35.42 -7.45
CA SER A 2 23.31 -34.54 -6.60
C SER A 2 22.93 -33.09 -6.93
N ARG A 3 22.32 -32.36 -6.01
CA ARG A 3 22.18 -30.91 -6.11
C ARG A 3 23.55 -30.29 -6.02
N SER A 4 24.08 -29.84 -7.14
CA SER A 4 25.25 -28.96 -7.20
C SER A 4 24.90 -27.65 -6.49
N THR A 5 25.31 -27.53 -5.23
CA THR A 5 25.33 -26.24 -4.54
C THR A 5 26.43 -25.41 -5.21
N SER A 6 26.03 -24.54 -6.11
CA SER A 6 26.88 -23.49 -6.65
C SER A 6 27.40 -22.67 -5.48
N ARG A 7 28.59 -22.98 -4.97
CA ARG A 7 29.30 -22.14 -4.00
C ARG A 7 29.70 -20.86 -4.72
N TYR A 8 28.98 -19.77 -4.41
CA TYR A 8 29.31 -18.43 -4.86
C TYR A 8 30.78 -18.14 -4.45
N ARG A 9 31.66 -18.06 -5.40
CA ARG A 9 33.10 -17.78 -5.14
C ARG A 9 33.28 -16.28 -5.22
N TRP A 10 33.65 -15.68 -4.10
CA TRP A 10 33.99 -14.28 -4.01
C TRP A 10 35.08 -13.93 -5.02
N SER A 11 34.81 -13.01 -5.93
CA SER A 11 35.71 -12.56 -6.96
C SER A 11 36.40 -11.24 -6.57
N TRP A 12 37.56 -10.97 -7.13
CA TRP A 12 38.18 -9.65 -6.97
C TRP A 12 37.26 -8.50 -7.49
N VAL A 13 36.44 -8.76 -8.48
CA VAL A 13 35.43 -7.83 -9.00
C VAL A 13 34.43 -7.47 -7.93
N ASP A 14 33.97 -8.43 -7.11
CA ASP A 14 33.02 -8.17 -6.02
C ASP A 14 33.63 -7.24 -4.97
N SER A 15 34.96 -7.41 -4.72
CA SER A 15 35.67 -6.52 -3.78
C SER A 15 35.83 -5.11 -4.33
N VAL A 16 36.08 -4.94 -5.63
CA VAL A 16 36.17 -3.61 -6.26
C VAL A 16 34.81 -2.91 -6.26
N VAL A 17 33.75 -3.65 -6.60
CA VAL A 17 32.37 -3.11 -6.55
C VAL A 17 31.99 -2.70 -5.15
N LEU A 18 32.29 -3.54 -4.15
CA LEU A 18 32.00 -3.23 -2.75
C LEU A 18 32.76 -1.98 -2.26
N LEU A 19 34.06 -1.88 -2.59
CA LEU A 19 34.86 -0.71 -2.27
C LEU A 19 34.33 0.55 -2.96
N GLY A 20 33.89 0.43 -4.22
CA GLY A 20 33.25 1.52 -4.95
C GLY A 20 31.96 2.00 -4.29
N ILE A 21 31.11 1.07 -3.85
CA ILE A 21 29.86 1.38 -3.13
C ILE A 21 30.17 2.06 -1.78
N ILE A 22 31.11 1.50 -1.00
CA ILE A 22 31.51 2.09 0.28
C ILE A 22 32.08 3.49 0.05
N GLY A 23 33.00 3.67 -0.92
CA GLY A 23 33.58 4.96 -1.27
C GLY A 23 32.52 5.99 -1.67
N PHE A 24 31.52 5.57 -2.44
CA PHE A 24 30.38 6.42 -2.82
C PHE A 24 29.56 6.89 -1.60
N PHE A 25 29.23 6.01 -0.68
CA PHE A 25 28.49 6.38 0.52
C PHE A 25 29.32 7.25 1.47
N VAL A 26 30.62 6.99 1.61
CA VAL A 26 31.56 7.83 2.38
C VAL A 26 31.66 9.22 1.76
N PHE A 27 31.78 9.29 0.42
CA PHE A 27 31.82 10.57 -0.30
C PHE A 27 30.51 11.36 -0.11
N ILE A 28 29.36 10.71 -0.24
CA ILE A 28 28.05 11.35 0.03
C ILE A 28 27.98 11.84 1.47
N GLY A 29 28.34 11.00 2.45
CA GLY A 29 28.35 11.37 3.86
C GLY A 29 29.24 12.59 4.14
N TYR A 30 30.42 12.61 3.55
CA TYR A 30 31.34 13.75 3.63
C TYR A 30 30.73 15.01 3.01
N ARG A 31 30.14 14.92 1.82
CA ARG A 31 29.50 16.04 1.12
C ARG A 31 28.28 16.57 1.90
N VAL A 32 27.49 15.67 2.47
CA VAL A 32 26.32 16.03 3.31
C VAL A 32 26.79 16.80 4.54
N ASN A 33 27.84 16.36 5.22
CA ASN A 33 28.35 17.04 6.42
C ASN A 33 29.04 18.38 6.13
N THR A 34 29.71 18.51 4.97
CA THR A 34 30.53 19.70 4.68
C THR A 34 29.83 20.77 3.86
N VAL A 35 28.86 20.39 3.01
CA VAL A 35 28.20 21.30 2.05
C VAL A 35 26.77 21.66 2.46
N LEU A 36 26.06 20.71 3.11
CA LEU A 36 24.73 21.00 3.63
C LEU A 36 24.85 21.73 4.98
N VAL A 37 24.47 22.99 5.00
CA VAL A 37 24.29 23.80 6.23
C VAL A 37 23.03 23.34 6.98
N TYR A 38 22.74 22.03 6.98
CA TYR A 38 21.57 21.47 7.63
C TYR A 38 21.97 20.92 9.00
N GLN A 39 21.45 21.52 10.04
CA GLN A 39 21.62 21.01 11.40
C GLN A 39 20.65 19.85 11.62
N TRP A 40 21.21 18.65 11.69
CA TRP A 40 20.45 17.44 12.00
C TRP A 40 20.04 17.46 13.47
N ASP A 41 18.85 17.94 13.75
CA ASP A 41 18.26 17.84 15.09
C ASP A 41 17.18 16.77 15.09
N TRP A 42 17.51 15.62 15.64
CA TRP A 42 16.57 14.50 15.80
C TRP A 42 15.71 14.65 17.07
N GLY A 43 16.00 15.62 17.92
CA GLY A 43 15.30 15.87 19.17
C GLY A 43 13.84 16.28 18.99
N PHE A 44 13.48 16.79 17.81
CA PHE A 44 12.09 17.16 17.50
C PHE A 44 11.16 15.96 17.19
N LEU A 45 11.71 14.79 16.80
CA LEU A 45 10.91 13.62 16.39
C LEU A 45 9.89 13.17 17.44
N PRO A 46 10.23 13.05 18.75
CA PRO A 46 9.26 12.67 19.76
C PRO A 46 8.05 13.60 19.82
N GLY A 47 8.26 14.92 19.59
CA GLY A 47 7.18 15.91 19.55
C GLY A 47 6.23 15.76 18.36
N TYR A 48 6.70 15.19 17.23
CA TYR A 48 5.84 14.85 16.08
C TYR A 48 5.12 13.50 16.23
N LEU A 49 5.63 12.61 17.08
CA LEU A 49 4.96 11.36 17.42
C LEU A 49 3.86 11.58 18.46
N PHE A 50 4.19 12.28 19.55
CA PHE A 50 3.28 12.53 20.64
C PHE A 50 3.38 14.00 21.06
N ARG A 51 2.22 14.59 21.36
CA ARG A 51 2.13 15.95 21.89
C ARG A 51 1.47 15.87 23.28
N TRP A 52 2.06 16.58 24.25
CA TRP A 52 1.42 16.80 25.53
C TRP A 52 0.28 17.81 25.37
N ASP A 53 -0.90 17.43 25.77
CA ASP A 53 -2.07 18.29 25.75
C ASP A 53 -2.37 18.78 27.19
N GLU A 54 -2.34 20.09 27.36
CA GLU A 54 -2.52 20.69 28.68
C GLU A 54 -3.98 20.65 29.16
N GLU A 55 -4.95 20.62 28.22
CA GLU A 55 -6.38 20.56 28.56
C GLU A 55 -6.77 19.18 29.06
N THR A 56 -6.30 18.13 28.44
CA THR A 56 -6.63 16.75 28.81
C THR A 56 -5.60 16.09 29.72
N GLN A 57 -4.49 16.77 30.03
CA GLN A 57 -3.36 16.25 30.83
C GLN A 57 -2.87 14.89 30.34
N SER A 58 -2.87 14.68 29.02
CA SER A 58 -2.56 13.39 28.39
C SER A 58 -1.64 13.55 27.18
N LEU A 59 -0.90 12.47 26.88
CA LEU A 59 -0.13 12.35 25.65
C LEU A 59 -1.05 11.98 24.50
N LEU A 60 -1.24 12.92 23.56
CA LEU A 60 -2.04 12.66 22.36
C LEU A 60 -1.15 12.32 21.16
N PRO A 61 -1.58 11.38 20.30
CA PRO A 61 -0.88 11.10 19.07
C PRO A 61 -0.85 12.34 18.17
N ASN A 62 0.35 12.71 17.71
CA ASN A 62 0.58 13.84 16.83
C ASN A 62 0.67 13.38 15.36
N LEU A 63 1.12 14.24 14.48
CA LEU A 63 1.07 14.10 13.02
C LEU A 63 1.60 12.75 12.51
N LEU A 64 2.80 12.34 12.95
CA LEU A 64 3.41 11.08 12.50
C LEU A 64 2.65 9.86 13.01
N ALA A 65 2.24 9.84 14.28
CA ALA A 65 1.47 8.74 14.85
C ALA A 65 0.09 8.62 14.19
N LYS A 66 -0.59 9.76 13.95
CA LYS A 66 -1.88 9.77 13.22
C LYS A 66 -1.71 9.27 11.79
N GLY A 67 -0.64 9.71 11.09
CA GLY A 67 -0.33 9.24 9.74
C GLY A 67 -0.06 7.73 9.70
N LEU A 68 0.72 7.21 10.64
CA LEU A 68 1.01 5.79 10.75
C LEU A 68 -0.27 4.97 10.98
N LEU A 69 -1.14 5.39 11.92
CA LEU A 69 -2.41 4.72 12.17
C LEU A 69 -3.33 4.73 10.94
N THR A 70 -3.40 5.85 10.23
CA THR A 70 -4.17 5.95 8.99
C THR A 70 -3.63 5.00 7.92
N THR A 71 -2.31 4.92 7.77
CA THR A 71 -1.67 3.99 6.82
C THR A 71 -1.97 2.54 7.16
N ILE A 72 -1.89 2.15 8.44
CA ILE A 72 -2.21 0.79 8.88
C ILE A 72 -3.69 0.47 8.62
N ARG A 73 -4.60 1.38 8.93
CA ARG A 73 -6.05 1.19 8.67
C ARG A 73 -6.34 1.03 7.18
N LEU A 74 -5.80 1.91 6.36
CA LEU A 74 -5.93 1.84 4.90
C LEU A 74 -5.39 0.50 4.36
N ALA A 75 -4.19 0.11 4.75
CA ALA A 75 -3.57 -1.13 4.32
C ALA A 75 -4.40 -2.35 4.73
N PHE A 76 -4.86 -2.39 5.99
CA PHE A 76 -5.64 -3.51 6.52
C PHE A 76 -6.96 -3.71 5.75
N TRP A 77 -7.74 -2.65 5.58
CA TRP A 77 -9.02 -2.76 4.88
C TRP A 77 -8.86 -2.98 3.37
N SER A 78 -7.85 -2.32 2.79
CA SER A 78 -7.56 -2.48 1.36
C SER A 78 -7.12 -3.91 1.01
N ILE A 79 -6.30 -4.57 1.85
CA ILE A 79 -5.83 -5.94 1.56
C ILE A 79 -6.97 -6.97 1.66
N ILE A 80 -7.89 -6.78 2.61
CA ILE A 80 -9.08 -7.62 2.73
C ILE A 80 -9.93 -7.50 1.46
N LEU A 81 -10.26 -6.28 1.07
CA LEU A 81 -11.08 -6.01 -0.09
C LEU A 81 -10.38 -6.44 -1.40
N ALA A 82 -9.07 -6.16 -1.51
CA ALA A 82 -8.24 -6.59 -2.63
C ALA A 82 -8.22 -8.12 -2.80
N THR A 83 -8.13 -8.84 -1.68
CA THR A 83 -8.14 -10.30 -1.70
C THR A 83 -9.47 -10.84 -2.21
N ILE A 84 -10.59 -10.28 -1.76
CA ILE A 84 -11.93 -10.68 -2.21
C ILE A 84 -12.09 -10.40 -3.71
N ILE A 85 -11.79 -9.18 -4.15
CA ILE A 85 -11.91 -8.77 -5.56
C ILE A 85 -10.95 -9.59 -6.43
N GLY A 86 -9.68 -9.74 -5.98
CA GLY A 86 -8.65 -10.48 -6.70
C GLY A 86 -8.99 -11.97 -6.85
N PHE A 87 -9.58 -12.57 -5.82
CA PHE A 87 -10.05 -13.94 -5.89
C PHE A 87 -11.21 -14.10 -6.88
N VAL A 88 -12.21 -13.22 -6.81
CA VAL A 88 -13.35 -13.25 -7.74
C VAL A 88 -12.88 -13.03 -9.19
N THR A 89 -12.03 -12.03 -9.43
CA THR A 89 -11.51 -11.75 -10.78
C THR A 89 -10.56 -12.84 -11.26
N GLY A 90 -9.82 -13.49 -10.36
CA GLY A 90 -9.01 -14.67 -10.65
C GLY A 90 -9.88 -15.87 -11.12
N MET A 91 -10.97 -16.14 -10.41
CA MET A 91 -11.94 -17.16 -10.84
C MET A 91 -12.60 -16.83 -12.19
N MET A 92 -12.91 -15.55 -12.42
CA MET A 92 -13.44 -15.10 -13.72
C MET A 92 -12.45 -15.36 -14.85
N ARG A 93 -11.14 -15.20 -14.61
CA ARG A 93 -10.10 -15.43 -15.61
C ARG A 93 -9.96 -16.89 -16.02
N THR A 94 -10.24 -17.83 -15.11
CA THR A 94 -10.22 -19.27 -15.39
C THR A 94 -11.55 -19.81 -15.94
N SER A 95 -12.57 -18.96 -16.05
CA SER A 95 -13.89 -19.33 -16.55
C SER A 95 -13.83 -19.76 -18.01
N ARG A 96 -14.65 -20.79 -18.38
CA ARG A 96 -14.84 -21.19 -19.77
C ARG A 96 -15.74 -20.25 -20.57
N ARG A 97 -16.38 -19.25 -19.89
CA ARG A 97 -17.26 -18.27 -20.55
C ARG A 97 -16.42 -17.08 -21.01
N LEU A 98 -16.64 -16.65 -22.27
CA LEU A 98 -15.87 -15.56 -22.88
C LEU A 98 -15.97 -14.23 -22.13
N PHE A 99 -17.17 -13.84 -21.71
CA PHE A 99 -17.39 -12.53 -21.08
C PHE A 99 -16.64 -12.36 -19.75
N PRO A 100 -16.77 -13.26 -18.75
CA PRO A 100 -16.00 -13.14 -17.50
C PRO A 100 -14.49 -13.14 -17.73
N GLN A 101 -14.02 -14.03 -18.62
CA GLN A 101 -12.60 -14.12 -18.95
C GLN A 101 -12.06 -12.82 -19.59
N ALA A 102 -12.80 -12.26 -20.57
CA ALA A 102 -12.42 -11.03 -21.23
C ALA A 102 -12.43 -9.84 -20.27
N PHE A 103 -13.44 -9.74 -19.40
CA PHE A 103 -13.54 -8.69 -18.40
C PHE A 103 -12.35 -8.73 -17.42
N SER A 104 -12.05 -9.90 -16.84
CA SER A 104 -10.92 -10.06 -15.93
C SER A 104 -9.58 -9.73 -16.62
N ARG A 105 -9.40 -10.15 -17.88
CA ARG A 105 -8.20 -9.84 -18.66
C ARG A 105 -8.05 -8.32 -18.87
N LEU A 106 -9.10 -7.68 -19.34
CA LEU A 106 -9.13 -6.24 -19.58
C LEU A 106 -8.83 -5.45 -18.29
N TYR A 107 -9.47 -5.83 -17.18
CA TYR A 107 -9.23 -5.20 -15.87
C TYR A 107 -7.77 -5.29 -15.45
N VAL A 108 -7.19 -6.49 -15.47
CA VAL A 108 -5.79 -6.70 -15.06
C VAL A 108 -4.82 -5.96 -15.97
N GLU A 109 -5.03 -6.02 -17.29
CA GLU A 109 -4.17 -5.33 -18.26
C GLU A 109 -4.28 -3.81 -18.11
N LEU A 110 -5.49 -3.27 -17.91
CA LEU A 110 -5.69 -1.84 -17.70
C LEU A 110 -4.93 -1.34 -16.47
N ILE A 111 -5.15 -1.99 -15.32
CA ILE A 111 -4.55 -1.55 -14.06
C ILE A 111 -3.02 -1.69 -14.07
N ARG A 112 -2.49 -2.78 -14.59
CA ARG A 112 -1.04 -3.04 -14.57
C ARG A 112 -0.25 -2.20 -15.57
N ASN A 113 -0.87 -1.73 -16.64
CA ASN A 113 -0.23 -0.89 -17.65
C ASN A 113 -0.28 0.61 -17.32
N VAL A 114 -1.08 1.01 -16.32
CA VAL A 114 -1.16 2.39 -15.85
C VAL A 114 -0.21 2.58 -14.66
N PRO A 115 0.66 3.61 -14.67
CA PRO A 115 1.45 3.93 -13.50
C PRO A 115 0.57 4.16 -12.26
N PRO A 116 0.98 3.64 -11.05
CA PRO A 116 0.15 3.72 -9.83
C PRO A 116 -0.34 5.13 -9.51
N ILE A 117 0.53 6.12 -9.70
CA ILE A 117 0.19 7.52 -9.42
C ILE A 117 -0.94 8.04 -10.32
N VAL A 118 -0.91 7.67 -11.61
CA VAL A 118 -1.96 8.06 -12.57
C VAL A 118 -3.28 7.40 -12.21
N PHE A 119 -3.24 6.11 -11.84
CA PHE A 119 -4.43 5.40 -11.39
C PHE A 119 -5.05 6.05 -10.16
N ILE A 120 -4.23 6.40 -9.15
CA ILE A 120 -4.70 7.08 -7.93
C ILE A 120 -5.37 8.41 -8.27
N PHE A 121 -4.76 9.24 -9.14
CA PHE A 121 -5.33 10.51 -9.56
C PHE A 121 -6.69 10.34 -10.25
N VAL A 122 -6.75 9.46 -11.26
CA VAL A 122 -8.00 9.20 -12.00
C VAL A 122 -9.07 8.65 -11.06
N PHE A 123 -8.71 7.69 -10.21
CA PHE A 123 -9.67 7.10 -9.28
C PHE A 123 -10.19 8.14 -8.28
N TYR A 124 -9.31 8.86 -7.61
CA TYR A 124 -9.67 9.80 -6.57
C TYR A 124 -10.51 10.96 -7.10
N PHE A 125 -10.10 11.61 -8.18
CA PHE A 125 -10.79 12.80 -8.68
C PHE A 125 -12.03 12.51 -9.52
N PHE A 126 -12.08 11.41 -10.25
CA PHE A 126 -13.18 11.13 -11.18
C PHE A 126 -14.07 10.00 -10.70
N ILE A 127 -13.51 8.87 -10.29
CA ILE A 127 -14.30 7.67 -9.96
C ILE A 127 -14.87 7.76 -8.55
N SER A 128 -14.04 8.13 -7.58
CA SER A 128 -14.44 8.23 -6.17
C SER A 128 -15.56 9.23 -5.96
N SER A 129 -15.53 10.39 -6.62
CA SER A 129 -16.57 11.41 -6.56
C SER A 129 -17.96 10.89 -6.98
N GLN A 130 -18.02 9.81 -7.75
CA GLN A 130 -19.28 9.18 -8.17
C GLN A 130 -19.67 8.00 -7.26
N ILE A 131 -18.68 7.19 -6.87
CA ILE A 131 -18.93 5.95 -6.10
C ILE A 131 -19.31 6.26 -4.65
N ILE A 132 -18.62 7.20 -3.99
CA ILE A 132 -18.82 7.49 -2.58
C ILE A 132 -20.25 7.97 -2.27
N PRO A 133 -20.81 8.95 -3.01
CA PRO A 133 -22.21 9.36 -2.85
C PRO A 133 -23.20 8.25 -3.22
N LEU A 134 -22.92 7.47 -4.28
CA LEU A 134 -23.79 6.36 -4.70
C LEU A 134 -23.94 5.30 -3.60
N LEU A 135 -22.90 5.07 -2.82
CA LEU A 135 -22.91 4.15 -1.68
C LEU A 135 -23.43 4.83 -0.38
N GLY A 136 -23.70 6.13 -0.41
CA GLY A 136 -24.14 6.89 0.77
C GLY A 136 -23.10 7.01 1.87
N LEU A 137 -21.82 6.87 1.51
CA LEU A 137 -20.69 6.93 2.45
C LEU A 137 -20.29 8.36 2.82
N ASP A 138 -20.72 9.32 2.03
CA ASP A 138 -20.56 10.76 2.27
C ASP A 138 -21.46 11.29 3.39
N THR A 139 -22.61 10.62 3.62
CA THR A 139 -23.59 10.98 4.64
C THR A 139 -23.59 10.04 5.84
N LEU A 140 -22.61 9.16 5.92
CA LEU A 140 -22.53 8.13 6.96
C LEU A 140 -22.39 8.76 8.36
N ASP A 141 -21.66 9.85 8.48
CA ASP A 141 -21.46 10.64 9.69
C ASP A 141 -22.77 11.15 10.28
N GLN A 142 -23.71 11.57 9.43
CA GLN A 142 -25.02 12.10 9.84
C GLN A 142 -26.00 11.00 10.26
N ARG A 143 -25.80 9.78 9.77
CA ARG A 143 -26.68 8.63 10.04
C ARG A 143 -26.28 7.85 11.29
N LEU A 144 -25.04 8.00 11.74
CA LEU A 144 -24.51 7.26 12.89
C LEU A 144 -24.80 8.02 14.18
N GLY A 145 -25.36 7.33 15.15
CA GLY A 145 -25.44 7.84 16.53
C GLY A 145 -24.06 7.88 17.21
N PRO A 146 -23.93 8.49 18.40
CA PRO A 146 -22.63 8.69 19.07
C PRO A 146 -21.80 7.41 19.22
N THR A 147 -22.43 6.31 19.58
CA THR A 147 -21.75 5.01 19.71
C THR A 147 -21.25 4.48 18.36
N GLY A 148 -22.05 4.66 17.29
CA GLY A 148 -21.67 4.26 15.94
C GLY A 148 -20.49 5.07 15.42
N GLN A 149 -20.48 6.37 15.67
CA GLN A 149 -19.36 7.25 15.31
C GLN A 149 -18.08 6.82 15.99
N SER A 150 -18.07 6.50 17.29
CA SER A 150 -16.89 6.03 18.01
C SER A 150 -16.32 4.73 17.43
N VAL A 151 -17.18 3.78 17.06
CA VAL A 151 -16.74 2.51 16.44
C VAL A 151 -16.13 2.76 15.06
N VAL A 152 -16.78 3.58 14.24
CA VAL A 152 -16.30 3.92 12.89
C VAL A 152 -14.98 4.69 12.97
N GLU A 153 -14.85 5.62 13.91
CA GLU A 153 -13.64 6.38 14.13
C GLU A 153 -12.47 5.49 14.55
N PHE A 154 -12.72 4.51 15.39
CA PHE A 154 -11.69 3.51 15.75
C PHE A 154 -11.23 2.68 14.55
N LEU A 155 -12.17 2.21 13.71
CA LEU A 155 -11.87 1.31 12.60
C LEU A 155 -11.33 2.01 11.36
N PHE A 156 -11.84 3.18 11.02
CA PHE A 156 -11.56 3.87 9.76
C PHE A 156 -10.87 5.22 9.94
N GLY A 157 -10.88 5.77 11.16
CA GLY A 157 -10.29 7.09 11.46
C GLY A 157 -11.36 8.19 11.56
N PRO A 158 -10.91 9.45 11.66
CA PRO A 158 -11.80 10.58 11.94
C PRO A 158 -13.02 10.61 11.02
N VAL A 159 -14.20 10.81 11.61
CA VAL A 159 -15.48 10.81 10.89
C VAL A 159 -15.50 11.84 9.75
N SER A 160 -14.85 12.99 9.95
CA SER A 160 -14.71 14.04 8.93
C SER A 160 -13.92 13.64 7.69
N LEU A 161 -13.11 12.58 7.78
CA LEU A 161 -12.26 12.08 6.69
C LEU A 161 -12.75 10.74 6.11
N LEU A 162 -13.91 10.24 6.55
CA LEU A 162 -14.41 8.93 6.14
C LEU A 162 -14.53 8.78 4.62
N SER A 163 -15.07 9.78 3.93
CA SER A 163 -15.16 9.77 2.47
C SER A 163 -13.79 9.57 1.80
N ASN A 164 -12.78 10.29 2.28
CA ASN A 164 -11.41 10.17 1.76
C ASN A 164 -10.81 8.80 2.12
N THR A 165 -11.07 8.28 3.31
CA THR A 165 -10.60 6.97 3.76
C THR A 165 -11.19 5.86 2.90
N PHE A 166 -12.51 5.87 2.66
CA PHE A 166 -13.15 4.90 1.77
C PHE A 166 -12.65 5.02 0.33
N SER A 167 -12.45 6.24 -0.17
CA SER A 167 -11.86 6.47 -1.48
C SER A 167 -10.47 5.82 -1.60
N GLY A 168 -9.64 6.01 -0.57
CA GLY A 168 -8.31 5.39 -0.49
C GLY A 168 -8.38 3.87 -0.44
N ILE A 169 -9.27 3.30 0.39
CA ILE A 169 -9.47 1.85 0.51
C ILE A 169 -9.89 1.24 -0.83
N PHE A 170 -10.89 1.82 -1.51
CA PHE A 170 -11.35 1.30 -2.81
C PHE A 170 -10.28 1.44 -3.89
N CYS A 171 -9.58 2.57 -3.93
CA CYS A 171 -8.51 2.80 -4.88
C CYS A 171 -7.39 1.75 -4.73
N LEU A 172 -6.86 1.58 -3.52
CA LEU A 172 -5.82 0.62 -3.23
C LEU A 172 -6.29 -0.82 -3.44
N ALA A 173 -7.52 -1.13 -3.01
CA ALA A 173 -8.08 -2.46 -3.17
C ALA A 173 -8.21 -2.86 -4.65
N LEU A 174 -8.71 -1.97 -5.50
CA LEU A 174 -8.81 -2.24 -6.94
C LEU A 174 -7.44 -2.35 -7.58
N PHE A 175 -6.48 -1.53 -7.17
CA PHE A 175 -5.13 -1.62 -7.70
C PHE A 175 -4.46 -2.95 -7.32
N GLU A 176 -4.43 -3.31 -6.05
CA GLU A 176 -3.80 -4.53 -5.54
C GLU A 176 -4.52 -5.81 -5.99
N ALA A 177 -5.85 -5.77 -6.15
CA ALA A 177 -6.62 -6.91 -6.64
C ALA A 177 -6.18 -7.37 -8.04
N ALA A 178 -5.76 -6.45 -8.91
CA ALA A 178 -5.24 -6.81 -10.22
C ALA A 178 -3.93 -7.61 -10.13
N TYR A 179 -3.06 -7.28 -9.15
CA TYR A 179 -1.83 -8.04 -8.90
C TYR A 179 -2.13 -9.39 -8.26
N ILE A 180 -3.05 -9.47 -7.30
CA ILE A 180 -3.50 -10.74 -6.71
C ILE A 180 -4.08 -11.65 -7.79
N THR A 181 -4.93 -11.13 -8.67
CA THR A 181 -5.48 -11.88 -9.81
C THR A 181 -4.37 -12.45 -10.69
N CYS A 182 -3.35 -11.64 -10.99
CA CYS A 182 -2.21 -12.07 -11.77
C CYS A 182 -1.43 -13.20 -11.08
N LEU A 183 -1.14 -13.07 -9.80
CA LEU A 183 -0.43 -14.08 -9.01
C LEU A 183 -1.19 -15.42 -8.98
N LEU A 184 -2.49 -15.38 -8.77
CA LEU A 184 -3.34 -16.58 -8.78
C LEU A 184 -3.32 -17.34 -10.11
N TYR A 185 -3.22 -16.59 -11.22
CA TYR A 185 -3.20 -17.20 -12.55
C TYR A 185 -1.80 -17.69 -12.97
N THR A 186 -0.73 -17.00 -12.53
CA THR A 186 0.65 -17.34 -12.90
C THR A 186 1.33 -18.27 -11.93
N SER A 187 0.71 -18.61 -10.79
CA SER A 187 1.26 -19.57 -9.84
C SER A 187 1.39 -20.95 -10.49
N PRO A 188 2.59 -21.58 -10.47
CA PRO A 188 2.79 -22.90 -11.02
C PRO A 188 1.91 -23.91 -10.31
N SER A 189 1.25 -24.77 -11.10
CA SER A 189 0.44 -25.84 -10.56
C SER A 189 1.32 -26.85 -9.80
N PRO A 190 0.82 -27.47 -8.72
CA PRO A 190 1.54 -28.58 -8.09
C PRO A 190 1.91 -29.71 -9.04
N ARG A 191 1.21 -29.85 -10.16
CA ARG A 191 1.49 -30.85 -11.22
C ARG A 191 2.78 -30.52 -11.99
N ASP A 192 3.15 -29.24 -12.11
CA ASP A 192 4.33 -28.81 -12.85
C ASP A 192 5.63 -29.24 -12.13
N PHE A 193 5.55 -29.54 -10.82
CA PHE A 193 6.69 -30.04 -10.02
C PHE A 193 6.82 -31.56 -10.04
N THR A 194 5.84 -32.30 -10.58
CA THR A 194 5.88 -33.78 -10.65
C THR A 194 6.33 -34.31 -12.00
N GLU A 195 6.43 -33.47 -13.03
CA GLU A 195 6.83 -33.84 -14.38
C GLU A 195 8.29 -33.48 -14.73
N SER A 196 9.07 -33.00 -13.75
CA SER A 196 10.51 -32.73 -13.89
C SER A 196 11.35 -33.82 -13.13
#